data_344ae9522c7ef4e8f72f336c52d76bf1
#
_entry.id   344ae9522c7ef4e8f72f336c52d76bf1
#
_cell.length_a   1.000
_cell.length_b   1.000
_cell.length_c   1.000
_cell.angle_alpha   90.00
_cell.angle_beta   90.00
_cell.angle_gamma   90.00
#
_symmetry.space_group_name_H-M   'P 1'
#
loop_
_entity.id
_entity.type
_entity.pdbx_description
1 polymer ?
#
loop_
_entity_poly.entity_id
_entity_poly.type
_entity_poly.pdbx_seq_one_letter_code
_entity_poly.pdbx_strand_id
1 'polypeptide(L)'
;GIIPATGVSAATFFAYSEAKRHSKTPEMYGKGCLEGIAATESSNNAVCGGALIPLLTLGVPGDIITAIMLGALMIQGLTPGPLLFVEHPVTVYGIFAAFIIANVMMLVCGLIAVRGANKITSIPGGVLMPIVVTLCVVGGYAVNNSTFDLLVVAIFGTVGYLMIKCDFPLPPLL
;
A
#
# COMPACT_ATOMS: atom_id res chain seq x y z
N GLY A 1 10.06 -0.02 5.55
CA GLY A 1 9.56 1.33 5.80
C GLY A 1 10.66 2.35 6.11
N ILE A 2 11.67 1.95 6.89
CA ILE A 2 12.80 2.85 7.27
C ILE A 2 13.71 3.16 6.08
N ILE A 3 13.87 2.22 5.16
CA ILE A 3 14.70 2.43 3.95
C ILE A 3 13.89 3.24 2.94
N PRO A 4 14.33 4.44 2.55
CA PRO A 4 13.64 5.26 1.57
C PRO A 4 13.45 4.53 0.23
N ALA A 5 12.33 4.79 -0.43
CA ALA A 5 11.96 4.24 -1.74
C ALA A 5 11.78 2.71 -1.85
N THR A 6 11.96 1.93 -0.78
CA THR A 6 11.70 0.49 -0.81
C THR A 6 10.20 0.17 -0.89
N GLY A 7 9.39 1.06 -0.33
CA GLY A 7 7.94 1.01 -0.42
C GLY A 7 7.27 -0.19 0.25
N VAL A 8 5.96 -0.18 0.17
CA VAL A 8 5.08 -1.24 0.70
C VAL A 8 5.28 -2.55 -0.07
N SER A 9 5.45 -2.47 -1.40
CA SER A 9 5.56 -3.66 -2.25
C SER A 9 6.71 -4.58 -1.85
N ALA A 10 7.92 -4.05 -1.67
CA ALA A 10 9.05 -4.86 -1.25
C ALA A 10 8.83 -5.47 0.15
N ALA A 11 8.28 -4.70 1.09
CA ALA A 11 8.04 -5.18 2.45
C ALA A 11 7.03 -6.34 2.47
N THR A 12 5.95 -6.25 1.70
CA THR A 12 4.93 -7.31 1.62
C THR A 12 5.48 -8.59 0.97
N PHE A 13 6.31 -8.47 -0.07
CA PHE A 13 6.98 -9.63 -0.67
C PHE A 13 7.95 -10.31 0.30
N PHE A 14 8.75 -9.55 1.03
CA PHE A 14 9.63 -10.11 2.05
C PHE A 14 8.84 -10.79 3.15
N ALA A 15 7.78 -10.15 3.67
CA ALA A 15 6.93 -10.73 4.70
C ALA A 15 6.27 -12.03 4.24
N TYR A 16 5.76 -12.06 3.01
CA TYR A 16 5.17 -13.27 2.43
C TYR A 16 6.19 -14.40 2.31
N SER A 17 7.37 -14.09 1.78
CA SER A 17 8.44 -15.08 1.58
C SER A 17 8.93 -15.64 2.90
N GLU A 18 9.11 -14.80 3.91
CA GLU A 18 9.56 -15.19 5.24
C GLU A 18 8.49 -15.99 5.99
N ALA A 19 7.22 -15.57 5.92
CA ALA A 19 6.12 -16.32 6.48
C ALA A 19 5.99 -17.71 5.84
N LYS A 20 6.09 -17.80 4.51
CA LYS A 20 6.09 -19.09 3.79
C LYS A 20 7.24 -19.99 4.23
N ARG A 21 8.43 -19.42 4.43
CA ARG A 21 9.63 -20.16 4.86
C ARG A 21 9.48 -20.78 6.24
N HIS A 22 8.81 -20.08 7.16
CA HIS A 22 8.63 -20.52 8.54
C HIS A 22 7.28 -21.21 8.82
N SER A 23 6.39 -21.27 7.82
CA SER A 23 5.07 -21.89 7.95
C SER A 23 5.20 -23.40 8.14
N LYS A 24 4.26 -23.95 8.87
CA LYS A 24 4.08 -25.42 8.97
C LYS A 24 3.43 -26.02 7.73
N THR A 25 2.80 -25.21 6.89
CA THR A 25 2.07 -25.61 5.68
C THR A 25 2.43 -24.75 4.48
N PRO A 26 3.72 -24.71 4.06
CA PRO A 26 4.19 -23.85 2.99
C PRO A 26 3.55 -24.12 1.63
N GLU A 27 3.03 -25.33 1.42
CA GLU A 27 2.31 -25.76 0.20
C GLU A 27 0.93 -25.10 0.04
N MET A 28 0.37 -24.53 1.12
CA MET A 28 -0.90 -23.81 1.09
C MET A 28 -0.76 -22.37 0.58
N TYR A 29 0.47 -21.84 0.54
CA TYR A 29 0.73 -20.48 0.05
C TYR A 29 0.45 -20.40 -1.46
N GLY A 30 -0.28 -19.37 -1.86
CA GLY A 30 -0.80 -19.21 -3.22
C GLY A 30 -2.14 -19.94 -3.47
N LYS A 31 -2.68 -20.67 -2.47
CA LYS A 31 -3.96 -21.40 -2.58
C LYS A 31 -5.01 -20.90 -1.56
N GLY A 32 -4.96 -19.62 -1.21
CA GLY A 32 -5.90 -19.02 -0.25
C GLY A 32 -5.50 -19.20 1.22
N CYS A 33 -4.20 -19.27 1.52
CA CYS A 33 -3.68 -19.36 2.88
C CYS A 33 -3.88 -18.03 3.64
N LEU A 34 -4.61 -18.08 4.75
CA LEU A 34 -4.86 -16.91 5.61
C LEU A 34 -3.56 -16.38 6.26
N GLU A 35 -2.61 -17.26 6.58
CA GLU A 35 -1.33 -16.89 7.15
C GLU A 35 -0.54 -15.97 6.20
N GLY A 36 -0.54 -16.29 4.89
CA GLY A 36 0.10 -15.47 3.86
C GLY A 36 -0.54 -14.08 3.75
N ILE A 37 -1.87 -14.00 3.79
CA ILE A 37 -2.61 -12.72 3.77
C ILE A 37 -2.30 -11.92 5.03
N ALA A 38 -2.35 -12.56 6.20
CA ALA A 38 -2.07 -11.88 7.47
C ALA A 38 -0.63 -11.31 7.51
N ALA A 39 0.35 -12.05 7.00
CA ALA A 39 1.74 -11.60 6.95
C ALA A 39 1.93 -10.38 6.04
N THR A 40 1.35 -10.40 4.84
CA THR A 40 1.44 -9.27 3.89
C THR A 40 0.73 -8.03 4.41
N GLU A 41 -0.49 -8.17 4.91
CA GLU A 41 -1.29 -7.04 5.40
C GLU A 41 -0.72 -6.43 6.70
N SER A 42 -0.20 -7.28 7.60
CA SER A 42 0.49 -6.79 8.80
C SER A 42 1.76 -6.01 8.44
N SER A 43 2.52 -6.49 7.46
CA SER A 43 3.70 -5.81 6.94
C SER A 43 3.34 -4.48 6.27
N ASN A 44 2.26 -4.45 5.47
CA ASN A 44 1.73 -3.25 4.86
C ASN A 44 1.45 -2.16 5.90
N ASN A 45 0.75 -2.51 6.98
CA ASN A 45 0.48 -1.59 8.09
C ASN A 45 1.76 -1.13 8.80
N ALA A 46 2.70 -2.05 9.05
CA ALA A 46 3.94 -1.74 9.74
C ALA A 46 4.84 -0.76 8.94
N VAL A 47 4.80 -0.82 7.61
CA VAL A 47 5.54 0.11 6.74
C VAL A 47 5.13 1.56 6.97
N CYS A 48 3.85 1.83 7.21
CA CYS A 48 3.36 3.19 7.46
C CYS A 48 4.09 3.84 8.65
N GLY A 49 4.19 3.11 9.79
CA GLY A 49 4.95 3.58 10.94
C GLY A 49 6.46 3.68 10.68
N GLY A 50 7.02 2.70 9.96
CA GLY A 50 8.42 2.68 9.58
C GLY A 50 8.82 3.87 8.69
N ALA A 51 7.96 4.27 7.76
CA ALA A 51 8.22 5.38 6.84
C ALA A 51 8.11 6.77 7.51
N LEU A 52 7.38 6.88 8.62
CA LEU A 52 7.34 8.11 9.43
C LEU A 52 8.67 8.43 10.10
N ILE A 53 9.48 7.42 10.42
CA ILE A 53 10.77 7.62 11.08
C ILE A 53 11.69 8.48 10.24
N PRO A 54 12.10 8.10 9.02
CA PRO A 54 12.97 8.94 8.20
C PRO A 54 12.29 10.26 7.77
N LEU A 55 10.97 10.26 7.59
CA LEU A 55 10.25 11.49 7.29
C LEU A 55 10.42 12.55 8.39
N LEU A 56 10.10 12.19 9.63
CA LEU A 56 10.10 13.16 10.74
C LEU A 56 11.52 13.49 11.24
N THR A 57 12.45 12.51 11.17
CA THR A 57 13.81 12.70 11.69
C THR A 57 14.78 13.31 10.69
N LEU A 58 14.66 12.96 9.41
CA LEU A 58 15.59 13.37 8.35
C LEU A 58 14.94 14.23 7.26
N GLY A 59 13.62 14.35 7.25
CA GLY A 59 12.90 15.00 6.16
C GLY A 59 12.92 14.20 4.85
N VAL A 60 13.20 12.89 4.92
CA VAL A 60 13.29 12.02 3.75
C VAL A 60 12.07 11.09 3.71
N PRO A 61 11.19 11.22 2.71
CA PRO A 61 10.02 10.36 2.61
C PRO A 61 10.41 8.92 2.26
N GLY A 62 9.79 7.95 2.96
CA GLY A 62 10.01 6.53 2.71
C GLY A 62 9.18 5.97 1.54
N ASP A 63 8.06 6.63 1.23
CA ASP A 63 7.12 6.25 0.19
C ASP A 63 6.34 7.46 -0.35
N ILE A 64 5.43 7.22 -1.30
CA ILE A 64 4.61 8.28 -1.94
C ILE A 64 3.71 8.97 -0.90
N ILE A 65 3.14 8.23 0.05
CA ILE A 65 2.22 8.79 1.06
C ILE A 65 2.98 9.72 1.99
N THR A 66 4.15 9.31 2.46
CA THR A 66 5.02 10.15 3.29
C THR A 66 5.59 11.34 2.53
N ALA A 67 5.76 11.26 1.19
CA ALA A 67 6.13 12.40 0.36
C ALA A 67 5.01 13.47 0.32
N ILE A 68 3.75 13.04 0.19
CA ILE A 68 2.59 13.95 0.29
C ILE A 68 2.51 14.57 1.68
N MET A 69 2.73 13.77 2.72
CA MET A 69 2.73 14.23 4.10
C MET A 69 3.85 15.25 4.38
N LEU A 70 5.04 15.04 3.78
CA LEU A 70 6.13 16.01 3.80
C LEU A 70 5.68 17.35 3.24
N GLY A 71 5.06 17.35 2.07
CA GLY A 71 4.51 18.56 1.45
C GLY A 71 3.48 19.26 2.33
N ALA A 72 2.58 18.50 2.96
CA ALA A 72 1.57 19.05 3.88
C ALA A 72 2.20 19.71 5.13
N LEU A 73 3.24 19.11 5.70
CA LEU A 73 3.99 19.68 6.83
C LEU A 73 4.68 20.99 6.41
N MET A 74 5.32 20.99 5.24
CA MET A 74 6.02 22.18 4.74
C MET A 74 5.06 23.35 4.44
N ILE A 75 3.87 23.07 3.91
CA ILE A 75 2.83 24.11 3.70
C ILE A 75 2.40 24.75 5.03
N GLN A 76 2.41 23.98 6.12
CA GLN A 76 2.11 24.48 7.46
C GLN A 76 3.30 25.14 8.16
N GLY A 77 4.42 25.33 7.47
CA GLY A 77 5.62 25.93 8.01
C GLY A 77 6.44 25.00 8.92
N LEU A 78 6.14 23.70 8.91
CA LEU A 78 6.86 22.69 9.68
C LEU A 78 7.92 22.03 8.80
N THR A 79 9.19 22.20 9.13
CA THR A 79 10.31 21.55 8.44
C THR A 79 10.65 20.24 9.15
N PRO A 80 10.36 19.07 8.53
CA PRO A 80 10.79 17.80 9.10
C PRO A 80 12.29 17.71 9.24
N GLY A 81 12.75 17.16 10.35
CA GLY A 81 14.15 17.05 10.71
C GLY A 81 14.33 16.97 12.23
N PRO A 82 15.56 16.84 12.74
CA PRO A 82 15.84 16.72 14.17
C PRO A 82 15.30 17.90 14.99
N LEU A 83 15.31 19.12 14.44
CA LEU A 83 14.82 20.32 15.09
C LEU A 83 13.31 20.31 15.30
N LEU A 84 12.54 19.62 14.47
CA LEU A 84 11.09 19.50 14.59
C LEU A 84 10.68 18.95 15.97
N PHE A 85 11.46 18.03 16.52
CA PHE A 85 11.21 17.45 17.84
C PHE A 85 11.47 18.41 19.00
N VAL A 86 12.32 19.39 18.79
CA VAL A 86 12.70 20.39 19.80
C VAL A 86 11.80 21.64 19.71
N GLU A 87 11.56 22.13 18.49
CA GLU A 87 10.81 23.35 18.25
C GLU A 87 9.30 23.15 18.29
N HIS A 88 8.83 21.98 17.81
CA HIS A 88 7.41 21.66 17.71
C HIS A 88 7.02 20.29 18.34
N PRO A 89 7.42 20.03 19.62
CA PRO A 89 7.17 18.72 20.25
C PRO A 89 5.69 18.36 20.31
N VAL A 90 4.83 19.33 20.60
CA VAL A 90 3.37 19.11 20.66
C VAL A 90 2.82 18.59 19.34
N THR A 91 3.29 19.12 18.22
CA THR A 91 2.88 18.68 16.88
C THR A 91 3.36 17.26 16.61
N VAL A 92 4.59 16.92 16.95
CA VAL A 92 5.16 15.57 16.75
C VAL A 92 4.37 14.54 17.57
N TYR A 93 4.15 14.80 18.85
CA TYR A 93 3.34 13.91 19.70
C TYR A 93 1.88 13.86 19.23
N GLY A 94 1.34 14.97 18.71
CA GLY A 94 0.04 15.01 18.07
C GLY A 94 -0.06 14.07 16.85
N ILE A 95 0.98 14.05 16.00
CA ILE A 95 1.06 13.12 14.85
C ILE A 95 1.07 11.67 15.34
N PHE A 96 1.85 11.33 16.36
CA PHE A 96 1.88 9.98 16.91
C PHE A 96 0.53 9.56 17.51
N ALA A 97 -0.10 10.45 18.28
CA ALA A 97 -1.43 10.20 18.83
C ALA A 97 -2.48 10.01 17.73
N ALA A 98 -2.47 10.87 16.71
CA ALA A 98 -3.36 10.76 15.57
C ALA A 98 -3.16 9.45 14.80
N PHE A 99 -1.89 8.98 14.65
CA PHE A 99 -1.59 7.71 14.01
C PHE A 99 -2.14 6.51 14.80
N ILE A 100 -2.03 6.53 16.14
CA ILE A 100 -2.60 5.48 16.98
C ILE A 100 -4.14 5.48 16.86
N ILE A 101 -4.77 6.64 16.95
CA ILE A 101 -6.22 6.78 16.81
C ILE A 101 -6.67 6.29 15.42
N ALA A 102 -5.96 6.67 14.37
CA ALA A 102 -6.26 6.24 13.00
C ALA A 102 -6.21 4.71 12.85
N ASN A 103 -5.24 4.02 13.48
CA ASN A 103 -5.17 2.56 13.49
C ASN A 103 -6.38 1.92 14.19
N VAL A 104 -6.82 2.47 15.33
CA VAL A 104 -8.02 2.00 16.02
C VAL A 104 -9.27 2.23 15.15
N MET A 105 -9.40 3.42 14.57
CA MET A 105 -10.52 3.75 13.67
C MET A 105 -10.53 2.86 12.42
N MET A 106 -9.36 2.55 11.87
CA MET A 106 -9.23 1.64 10.73
C MET A 106 -9.74 0.23 11.08
N LEU A 107 -9.44 -0.28 12.27
CA LEU A 107 -9.97 -1.56 12.74
C LEU A 107 -11.51 -1.53 12.80
N VAL A 108 -12.08 -0.50 13.40
CA VAL A 108 -13.55 -0.36 13.52
C VAL A 108 -14.21 -0.25 12.14
N CYS A 109 -13.68 0.64 11.29
CA CYS A 109 -14.19 0.82 9.91
C CYS A 109 -14.03 -0.46 9.08
N GLY A 110 -12.90 -1.16 9.23
CA GLY A 110 -12.63 -2.42 8.55
C GLY A 110 -13.64 -3.51 8.92
N LEU A 111 -13.94 -3.66 10.22
CA LEU A 111 -14.96 -4.63 10.68
C LEU A 111 -16.36 -4.32 10.12
N ILE A 112 -16.70 -3.05 9.97
CA ILE A 112 -17.96 -2.65 9.34
C ILE A 112 -17.93 -2.92 7.83
N ALA A 113 -16.81 -2.57 7.17
CA ALA A 113 -16.64 -2.73 5.73
C ALA A 113 -16.65 -4.19 5.28
N VAL A 114 -16.13 -5.13 6.09
CA VAL A 114 -16.16 -6.58 5.79
C VAL A 114 -17.59 -7.07 5.55
N ARG A 115 -18.59 -6.55 6.30
CA ARG A 115 -20.00 -6.92 6.08
C ARG A 115 -20.52 -6.52 4.70
N GLY A 116 -20.06 -5.38 4.17
CA GLY A 116 -20.37 -4.94 2.81
C GLY A 116 -19.57 -5.66 1.74
N ALA A 117 -18.27 -5.91 2.00
CA ALA A 117 -17.35 -6.58 1.08
C ALA A 117 -17.82 -7.99 0.73
N ASN A 118 -18.40 -8.73 1.68
CA ASN A 118 -18.96 -10.06 1.44
C ASN A 118 -20.07 -10.06 0.36
N LYS A 119 -20.78 -8.94 0.17
CA LYS A 119 -21.77 -8.81 -0.92
C LYS A 119 -21.11 -8.59 -2.28
N ILE A 120 -19.95 -7.92 -2.30
CA ILE A 120 -19.20 -7.65 -3.52
C ILE A 120 -18.57 -8.95 -4.04
N THR A 121 -18.03 -9.79 -3.16
CA THR A 121 -17.41 -11.07 -3.55
C THR A 121 -18.41 -12.09 -4.09
N SER A 122 -19.70 -11.90 -3.84
CA SER A 122 -20.78 -12.75 -4.41
C SER A 122 -21.19 -12.33 -5.82
N ILE A 123 -20.68 -11.23 -6.37
CA ILE A 123 -20.95 -10.80 -7.74
C ILE A 123 -20.22 -11.74 -8.71
N PRO A 124 -20.92 -12.27 -9.72
CA PRO A 124 -20.28 -13.15 -10.70
C PRO A 124 -19.16 -12.43 -11.46
N GLY A 125 -18.03 -13.11 -11.67
CA GLY A 125 -16.83 -12.55 -12.27
C GLY A 125 -17.06 -11.90 -13.64
N GLY A 126 -18.06 -12.37 -14.40
CA GLY A 126 -18.45 -11.77 -15.68
C GLY A 126 -18.98 -10.34 -15.59
N VAL A 127 -19.49 -9.92 -14.41
CA VAL A 127 -19.94 -8.54 -14.14
C VAL A 127 -18.82 -7.77 -13.45
N LEU A 128 -18.10 -8.42 -12.53
CA LEU A 128 -17.04 -7.77 -11.76
C LEU A 128 -15.85 -7.34 -12.62
N MET A 129 -15.41 -8.18 -13.56
CA MET A 129 -14.24 -7.91 -14.41
C MET A 129 -14.41 -6.64 -15.28
N PRO A 130 -15.51 -6.44 -16.01
CA PRO A 130 -15.71 -5.19 -16.75
C PRO A 130 -15.72 -3.95 -15.86
N ILE A 131 -16.31 -4.04 -14.66
CA ILE A 131 -16.31 -2.94 -13.69
C ILE A 131 -14.88 -2.60 -13.26
N VAL A 132 -14.09 -3.61 -12.89
CA VAL A 132 -12.69 -3.41 -12.48
C VAL A 132 -11.86 -2.80 -13.61
N VAL A 133 -11.98 -3.31 -14.83
CA VAL A 133 -11.26 -2.76 -16.00
C VAL A 133 -11.65 -1.30 -16.24
N THR A 134 -12.95 -0.98 -16.16
CA THR A 134 -13.42 0.41 -16.32
C THR A 134 -12.84 1.32 -15.24
N LEU A 135 -12.83 0.86 -13.97
CA LEU A 135 -12.24 1.62 -12.87
C LEU A 135 -10.72 1.80 -13.03
N CYS A 136 -10.01 0.79 -13.53
CA CYS A 136 -8.57 0.91 -13.83
C CYS A 136 -8.29 1.95 -14.91
N VAL A 137 -9.10 1.97 -15.97
CA VAL A 137 -8.96 2.95 -17.06
C VAL A 137 -9.27 4.37 -16.55
N VAL A 138 -10.39 4.54 -15.85
CA VAL A 138 -10.77 5.84 -15.26
C VAL A 138 -9.74 6.30 -14.24
N GLY A 139 -9.28 5.40 -13.36
CA GLY A 139 -8.26 5.68 -12.35
C GLY A 139 -6.92 6.06 -12.96
N GLY A 140 -6.47 5.33 -13.99
CA GLY A 140 -5.24 5.65 -14.71
C GLY A 140 -5.27 7.03 -15.36
N TYR A 141 -6.41 7.42 -15.93
CA TYR A 141 -6.60 8.77 -16.48
C TYR A 141 -6.63 9.85 -15.40
N ALA A 142 -7.33 9.58 -14.30
CA ALA A 142 -7.59 10.57 -13.25
C ALA A 142 -6.33 11.02 -12.49
N VAL A 143 -5.26 10.21 -12.47
CA VAL A 143 -4.01 10.52 -11.74
C VAL A 143 -3.34 11.77 -12.31
N ASN A 144 -3.16 11.83 -13.63
CA ASN A 144 -2.42 12.92 -14.29
C ASN A 144 -3.24 13.65 -15.36
N ASN A 145 -4.52 13.29 -15.57
CA ASN A 145 -5.36 13.72 -16.70
C ASN A 145 -4.66 13.53 -18.06
N SER A 146 -3.90 12.45 -18.20
CA SER A 146 -3.07 12.16 -19.37
C SER A 146 -3.57 10.93 -20.12
N THR A 147 -3.78 11.11 -21.44
CA THR A 147 -4.09 9.98 -22.32
C THR A 147 -2.91 9.05 -22.51
N PHE A 148 -1.68 9.53 -22.25
CA PHE A 148 -0.48 8.70 -22.27
C PHE A 148 -0.54 7.61 -21.18
N ASP A 149 -1.06 7.94 -20.00
CA ASP A 149 -1.19 6.98 -18.90
C ASP A 149 -2.16 5.84 -19.27
N LEU A 150 -3.21 6.13 -20.04
CA LEU A 150 -4.10 5.09 -20.58
C LEU A 150 -3.36 4.13 -21.52
N LEU A 151 -2.48 4.66 -22.35
CA LEU A 151 -1.65 3.87 -23.25
C LEU A 151 -0.72 2.94 -22.45
N VAL A 152 -0.10 3.47 -21.39
CA VAL A 152 0.75 2.69 -20.47
C VAL A 152 -0.07 1.56 -19.81
N VAL A 153 -1.25 1.87 -19.28
CA VAL A 153 -2.16 0.87 -18.67
C VAL A 153 -2.51 -0.23 -19.68
N ALA A 154 -2.83 0.14 -20.94
CA ALA A 154 -3.19 -0.82 -21.98
C ALA A 154 -1.99 -1.72 -22.36
N ILE A 155 -0.81 -1.14 -22.56
CA ILE A 155 0.41 -1.87 -22.93
C ILE A 155 0.80 -2.83 -21.80
N PHE A 156 0.98 -2.34 -20.58
CA PHE A 156 1.39 -3.19 -19.45
C PHE A 156 0.32 -4.20 -19.04
N GLY A 157 -0.95 -3.85 -19.17
CA GLY A 157 -2.05 -4.82 -19.00
C GLY A 157 -1.98 -5.96 -20.00
N THR A 158 -1.69 -5.66 -21.26
CA THR A 158 -1.53 -6.67 -22.32
C THR A 158 -0.31 -7.52 -22.09
N VAL A 159 0.83 -6.90 -21.73
CA VAL A 159 2.08 -7.61 -21.40
C VAL A 159 1.86 -8.53 -20.20
N GLY A 160 1.23 -8.05 -19.13
CA GLY A 160 0.89 -8.86 -17.96
C GLY A 160 0.00 -10.06 -18.30
N TYR A 161 -1.01 -9.86 -19.15
CA TYR A 161 -1.85 -10.95 -19.63
C TYR A 161 -1.05 -11.99 -20.41
N LEU A 162 -0.16 -11.58 -21.31
CA LEU A 162 0.70 -12.48 -22.07
C LEU A 162 1.68 -13.24 -21.15
N MET A 163 2.25 -12.56 -20.15
CA MET A 163 3.12 -13.22 -19.15
C MET A 163 2.40 -14.32 -18.40
N ILE A 164 1.17 -14.07 -17.92
CA ILE A 164 0.36 -15.09 -17.26
C ILE A 164 0.11 -16.29 -18.20
N LYS A 165 -0.22 -16.00 -19.47
CA LYS A 165 -0.50 -17.04 -20.45
C LYS A 165 0.73 -17.88 -20.81
N CYS A 166 1.92 -17.33 -20.63
CA CYS A 166 3.20 -18.01 -20.86
C CYS A 166 3.83 -18.57 -19.57
N ASP A 167 3.10 -18.62 -18.45
CA ASP A 167 3.58 -19.06 -17.13
C ASP A 167 4.79 -18.28 -16.59
N PHE A 168 4.96 -17.02 -17.02
CA PHE A 168 5.97 -16.13 -16.47
C PHE A 168 5.48 -15.49 -15.18
N PRO A 169 6.33 -15.38 -14.14
CA PRO A 169 5.98 -14.70 -12.90
C PRO A 169 5.76 -13.20 -13.13
N LEU A 170 4.67 -12.65 -12.58
CA LEU A 170 4.33 -11.22 -12.68
C LEU A 170 5.21 -10.26 -11.84
N PRO A 171 5.79 -10.67 -10.69
CA PRO A 171 6.52 -9.74 -9.82
C PRO A 171 7.58 -8.87 -10.48
N PRO A 172 8.33 -9.32 -11.51
CA PRO A 172 9.30 -8.47 -12.19
C PRO A 172 8.70 -7.33 -13.03
N LEU A 173 7.38 -7.36 -13.27
CA LEU A 173 6.66 -6.34 -14.04
C LEU A 173 6.15 -5.19 -13.14
N LEU A 174 6.05 -5.41 -11.84
CA LEU A 174 5.58 -4.45 -10.83
C LEU A 174 6.72 -3.60 -10.27
#